data_6db70d13462894a768917550322f09db
#
_entry.id   6db70d13462894a768917550322f09db
#
_cell.length_a   1.000
_cell.length_b   1.000
_cell.length_c   1.000
_cell.angle_alpha   90.00
_cell.angle_beta   90.00
_cell.angle_gamma   90.00
#
_symmetry.space_group_name_H-M   'P 1'
#
loop_
_entity.id
_entity.type
_entity.pdbx_description
1 polymer ?
#
loop_
_entity_poly.entity_id
_entity_poly.type
_entity_poly.pdbx_seq_one_letter_code
_entity_poly.pdbx_strand_id
1 'polypeptide(L)'
;MAKRILIVDDAAFMRMMIKDILTKNGYEIAAEAENGKVAVDKYKEAAPDLTLMDITMPEMDGIQALKGIKAIDPSANVIMCSAMGQQAMVIEAIQSGAKDFIV
;
A
#
# COMPACT_ATOMS: atom_id res chain seq x y z
N MET A 1 11.35 -0.67 -18.46
CA MET A 1 11.61 -1.36 -17.18
C MET A 1 10.31 -1.54 -16.42
N ALA A 2 10.14 -2.68 -15.78
CA ALA A 2 8.95 -2.95 -15.00
C ALA A 2 8.88 -2.05 -13.77
N LYS A 3 7.70 -1.53 -13.46
CA LYS A 3 7.48 -0.81 -12.22
C LYS A 3 7.49 -1.78 -11.04
N ARG A 4 8.12 -1.37 -9.96
CA ARG A 4 8.28 -2.17 -8.74
C ARG A 4 7.20 -1.77 -7.74
N ILE A 5 6.46 -2.74 -7.25
CA ILE A 5 5.29 -2.49 -6.41
C ILE A 5 5.44 -3.16 -5.05
N LEU A 6 5.15 -2.41 -3.99
CA LEU A 6 5.00 -2.93 -2.64
C LEU A 6 3.52 -3.21 -2.41
N ILE A 7 3.19 -4.42 -1.99
CA ILE A 7 1.81 -4.84 -1.70
C ILE A 7 1.64 -4.96 -0.19
N VAL A 8 0.66 -4.24 0.36
CA VAL A 8 0.38 -4.25 1.80
C VAL A 8 -1.07 -4.65 2.04
N ASP A 9 -1.25 -5.83 2.64
CA ASP A 9 -2.57 -6.36 2.97
C ASP A 9 -2.36 -7.42 4.07
N ASP A 10 -3.23 -7.48 5.06
CA ASP A 10 -3.12 -8.45 6.14
C ASP A 10 -3.50 -9.87 5.71
N ALA A 11 -4.25 -10.03 4.62
CA ALA A 11 -4.67 -11.33 4.12
C ALA A 11 -3.67 -11.87 3.10
N ALA A 12 -3.00 -12.98 3.44
CA ALA A 12 -2.03 -13.60 2.54
C ALA A 12 -2.66 -14.00 1.20
N PHE A 13 -3.91 -14.43 1.22
CA PHE A 13 -4.65 -14.80 0.01
C PHE A 13 -4.82 -13.60 -0.93
N MET A 14 -5.17 -12.44 -0.37
CA MET A 14 -5.32 -11.21 -1.16
C MET A 14 -3.99 -10.76 -1.75
N ARG A 15 -2.90 -10.82 -0.96
CA ARG A 15 -1.57 -10.49 -1.48
C ARG A 15 -1.19 -11.39 -2.65
N MET A 16 -1.49 -12.69 -2.54
CA MET A 16 -1.21 -13.65 -3.61
C MET A 16 -1.99 -13.33 -4.88
N MET A 17 -3.28 -12.99 -4.75
CA MET A 17 -4.12 -12.64 -5.90
C MET A 17 -3.61 -11.37 -6.58
N ILE A 18 -3.31 -10.35 -5.81
CA ILE A 18 -2.81 -9.07 -6.34
C ILE A 18 -1.46 -9.28 -7.03
N LYS A 19 -0.57 -10.04 -6.39
CA LYS A 19 0.74 -10.36 -6.96
C LYS A 19 0.59 -11.07 -8.31
N ASP A 20 -0.30 -12.05 -8.41
CA ASP A 20 -0.54 -12.79 -9.65
C ASP A 20 -1.04 -11.87 -10.76
N ILE A 21 -2.01 -11.01 -10.46
CA ILE A 21 -2.55 -10.05 -11.43
C ILE A 21 -1.47 -9.10 -11.91
N LEU A 22 -0.68 -8.54 -11.00
CA LEU A 22 0.35 -7.56 -11.35
C LEU A 22 1.46 -8.18 -12.18
N THR A 23 1.93 -9.39 -11.81
CA THR A 23 3.00 -10.04 -12.56
C THR A 23 2.56 -10.41 -13.96
N LYS A 24 1.30 -10.81 -14.14
CA LYS A 24 0.74 -11.09 -15.47
C LYS A 24 0.66 -9.85 -16.35
N ASN A 25 0.61 -8.66 -15.75
CA ASN A 25 0.54 -7.40 -16.47
C ASN A 25 1.89 -6.68 -16.56
N GLY A 26 2.98 -7.37 -16.30
CA GLY A 26 4.33 -6.84 -16.50
C GLY A 26 4.91 -6.03 -15.35
N TYR A 27 4.27 -6.04 -14.18
CA TYR A 27 4.80 -5.37 -12.98
C TYR A 27 5.71 -6.30 -12.19
N GLU A 28 6.66 -5.72 -11.47
CA GLU A 28 7.53 -6.46 -10.57
C GLU A 28 7.09 -6.25 -9.13
N ILE A 29 7.09 -7.30 -8.32
CA ILE A 29 6.76 -7.19 -6.90
C ILE A 29 8.03 -6.92 -6.12
N ALA A 30 8.15 -5.69 -5.60
CA ALA A 30 9.33 -5.29 -4.83
C ALA A 30 9.36 -5.94 -3.46
N ALA A 31 8.20 -6.01 -2.80
CA ALA A 31 8.07 -6.61 -1.47
C ALA A 31 6.58 -6.79 -1.14
N GLU A 32 6.32 -7.51 -0.06
CA GLU A 32 4.98 -7.68 0.51
C GLU A 32 5.06 -7.37 2.00
N ALA A 33 3.98 -6.81 2.55
CA ALA A 33 3.85 -6.54 3.97
C ALA A 33 2.47 -6.96 4.46
N GLU A 34 2.40 -7.49 5.67
CA GLU A 34 1.14 -7.97 6.26
C GLU A 34 0.49 -6.97 7.22
N ASN A 35 1.19 -5.89 7.56
CA ASN A 35 0.64 -4.81 8.39
C ASN A 35 1.38 -3.50 8.11
N GLY A 36 0.90 -2.42 8.71
CA GLY A 36 1.44 -1.09 8.46
C GLY A 36 2.87 -0.90 8.92
N LYS A 37 3.24 -1.51 10.04
CA LYS A 37 4.60 -1.40 10.57
C LYS A 37 5.61 -2.05 9.62
N VAL A 38 5.31 -3.27 9.17
CA VAL A 38 6.14 -3.98 8.19
C VAL A 38 6.18 -3.22 6.87
N ALA A 39 5.06 -2.58 6.49
CA ALA A 39 4.98 -1.79 5.26
C ALA A 39 5.98 -0.63 5.26
N VAL A 40 6.08 0.10 6.36
CA VAL A 40 7.03 1.21 6.49
C VAL A 40 8.47 0.69 6.36
N ASP A 41 8.78 -0.41 7.05
CA ASP A 41 10.11 -1.01 7.00
C ASP A 41 10.45 -1.51 5.59
N LYS A 42 9.51 -2.18 4.94
CA LYS A 42 9.70 -2.69 3.57
C LYS A 42 9.84 -1.55 2.56
N TYR A 43 9.14 -0.45 2.76
CA TYR A 43 9.28 0.72 1.91
C TYR A 43 10.73 1.25 1.94
N LYS A 44 11.30 1.34 3.12
CA LYS A 44 12.69 1.79 3.28
C LYS A 44 13.67 0.86 2.57
N GLU A 45 13.48 -0.46 2.70
CA GLU A 45 14.38 -1.46 2.12
C GLU A 45 14.25 -1.56 0.61
N ALA A 46 13.03 -1.56 0.10
CA ALA A 46 12.75 -1.89 -1.31
C ALA A 46 12.67 -0.67 -2.21
N ALA A 47 12.37 0.51 -1.68
CA ALA A 47 12.18 1.75 -2.45
C ALA A 47 11.29 1.52 -3.68
N PRO A 48 10.04 1.08 -3.50
CA PRO A 48 9.17 0.75 -4.62
C PRO A 48 8.73 1.98 -5.39
N ASP A 49 8.32 1.78 -6.64
CA ASP A 49 7.75 2.85 -7.47
C ASP A 49 6.31 3.18 -7.08
N LEU A 50 5.59 2.19 -6.57
CA LEU A 50 4.19 2.32 -6.18
C LEU A 50 3.91 1.40 -5.00
N THR A 51 3.04 1.84 -4.09
CA THR A 51 2.58 1.04 -2.96
C THR A 51 1.05 0.88 -3.04
N LEU A 52 0.58 -0.35 -2.99
CA LEU A 52 -0.84 -0.67 -2.83
C LEU A 52 -1.06 -1.00 -1.36
N MET A 53 -1.90 -0.20 -0.69
CA MET A 53 -2.05 -0.23 0.76
C MET A 53 -3.49 -0.50 1.16
N ASP A 54 -3.74 -1.59 1.90
CA ASP A 54 -5.02 -1.80 2.55
C ASP A 54 -5.19 -0.81 3.70
N ILE A 55 -6.39 -0.27 3.87
CA ILE A 55 -6.67 0.69 4.95
C ILE A 55 -6.76 -0.02 6.30
N THR A 56 -7.50 -1.13 6.36
CA THR A 56 -7.79 -1.81 7.62
C THR A 56 -6.82 -2.96 7.85
N MET A 57 -5.88 -2.78 8.76
CA MET A 57 -4.89 -3.80 9.12
C MET A 57 -4.62 -3.78 10.63
N PRO A 58 -4.17 -4.91 11.21
CA PRO A 58 -3.80 -4.93 12.63
C PRO A 58 -2.53 -4.13 12.90
N GLU A 59 -2.31 -3.76 14.12
CA GLU A 59 -1.17 -3.02 14.68
C GLU A 59 -1.08 -1.58 14.19
N MET A 60 -0.84 -1.38 12.92
CA MET A 60 -0.78 -0.04 12.31
C MET A 60 -1.66 -0.07 11.06
N ASP A 61 -2.74 0.70 11.02
CA ASP A 61 -3.65 0.72 9.87
C ASP A 61 -2.99 1.39 8.66
N GLY A 62 -3.67 1.28 7.51
CA GLY A 62 -3.13 1.77 6.25
C GLY A 62 -2.90 3.28 6.23
N ILE A 63 -3.72 4.06 6.95
CA ILE A 63 -3.56 5.51 6.99
C ILE A 63 -2.33 5.90 7.82
N GLN A 64 -2.11 5.23 8.94
CA GLN A 64 -0.90 5.45 9.75
C GLN A 64 0.35 5.06 8.97
N ALA A 65 0.30 3.94 8.23
CA ALA A 65 1.40 3.51 7.39
C ALA A 65 1.65 4.51 6.26
N LEU A 66 0.60 5.04 5.63
CA LEU A 66 0.71 6.09 4.61
C LEU A 66 1.44 7.31 5.16
N LYS A 67 1.05 7.78 6.34
CA LYS A 67 1.72 8.92 6.98
C LYS A 67 3.20 8.63 7.25
N GLY A 68 3.51 7.42 7.71
CA GLY A 68 4.89 7.00 7.94
C GLY A 68 5.72 6.98 6.66
N ILE A 69 5.17 6.44 5.58
CA ILE A 69 5.83 6.40 4.28
C ILE A 69 6.06 7.81 3.73
N LYS A 70 5.04 8.67 3.79
CA LYS A 70 5.15 10.05 3.30
C LYS A 70 6.13 10.88 4.12
N ALA A 71 6.32 10.56 5.40
CA ALA A 71 7.33 11.22 6.23
C ALA A 71 8.75 10.84 5.79
N ILE A 72 8.95 9.61 5.31
CA ILE A 72 10.23 9.13 4.80
C ILE A 72 10.49 9.67 3.39
N ASP A 73 9.46 9.61 2.55
CA ASP A 73 9.54 9.99 1.13
C ASP A 73 8.27 10.77 0.74
N PRO A 74 8.31 12.11 0.78
CA PRO A 74 7.14 12.92 0.43
C PRO A 74 6.63 12.71 -1.00
N SER A 75 7.45 12.16 -1.88
CA SER A 75 7.06 11.87 -3.26
C SER A 75 6.52 10.46 -3.46
N ALA A 76 6.36 9.68 -2.39
CA ALA A 76 5.86 8.32 -2.47
C ALA A 76 4.48 8.25 -3.15
N ASN A 77 4.32 7.30 -4.05
CA ASN A 77 3.04 7.03 -4.73
C ASN A 77 2.34 5.90 -3.99
N VAL A 78 1.26 6.23 -3.28
CA VAL A 78 0.49 5.25 -2.50
C VAL A 78 -0.96 5.26 -2.97
N ILE A 79 -1.45 4.09 -3.39
CA ILE A 79 -2.85 3.90 -3.72
C ILE A 79 -3.49 3.10 -2.59
N MET A 80 -4.54 3.66 -2.01
CA MET A 80 -5.25 3.02 -0.90
C MET A 80 -6.33 2.09 -1.43
N CYS A 81 -6.50 0.95 -0.77
CA CYS A 81 -7.57 0.01 -1.06
C CYS A 81 -8.50 -0.04 0.14
N SER A 82 -9.80 0.12 -0.06
CA SER A 82 -10.76 0.15 1.03
C SER A 82 -11.96 -0.76 0.75
N ALA A 83 -12.59 -1.25 1.81
CA ALA A 83 -13.87 -1.91 1.72
C ALA A 83 -15.00 -0.88 1.62
N MET A 84 -16.16 -1.29 1.17
CA MET A 84 -17.34 -0.43 1.15
C MET A 84 -17.65 0.06 2.57
N GLY A 85 -18.10 1.31 2.69
CA GLY A 85 -18.47 1.89 3.97
C GLY A 85 -17.34 2.60 4.70
N GLN A 86 -16.16 2.73 4.11
CA GLN A 86 -15.00 3.36 4.74
C GLN A 86 -14.74 4.77 4.19
N GLN A 87 -15.77 5.51 3.82
CA GLN A 87 -15.63 6.83 3.18
C GLN A 87 -14.84 7.83 4.01
N ALA A 88 -15.07 7.87 5.33
CA ALA A 88 -14.34 8.79 6.20
C ALA A 88 -12.84 8.49 6.21
N MET A 89 -12.47 7.21 6.17
CA MET A 89 -11.06 6.80 6.09
C MET A 89 -10.45 7.15 4.74
N VAL A 90 -11.23 7.06 3.66
CA VAL A 90 -10.78 7.45 2.32
C VAL A 90 -10.44 8.93 2.27
N ILE A 91 -11.30 9.78 2.85
CA ILE A 91 -11.06 11.23 2.90
C ILE A 91 -9.77 11.52 3.68
N GLU A 92 -9.60 10.87 4.84
CA GLU A 92 -8.39 11.03 5.64
C GLU A 92 -7.14 10.59 4.87
N ALA A 93 -7.22 9.48 4.11
CA ALA A 93 -6.11 8.99 3.31
C ALA A 93 -5.69 10.02 2.25
N ILE A 94 -6.65 10.60 1.54
CA ILE A 94 -6.36 11.64 0.53
C ILE A 94 -5.72 12.85 1.17
N GLN A 95 -6.24 13.31 2.31
CA GLN A 95 -5.66 14.43 3.04
C GLN A 95 -4.25 14.12 3.56
N SER A 96 -3.94 12.85 3.80
CA SER A 96 -2.62 12.39 4.26
C SER A 96 -1.64 12.15 3.11
N GLY A 97 -2.06 12.37 1.87
CA GLY A 97 -1.19 12.32 0.71
C GLY A 97 -1.30 11.08 -0.17
N ALA A 98 -2.36 10.28 -0.02
CA ALA A 98 -2.59 9.17 -0.94
C ALA A 98 -2.82 9.71 -2.36
N LYS A 99 -2.24 9.04 -3.35
CA LYS A 99 -2.39 9.43 -4.74
C LYS A 99 -3.78 9.10 -5.27
N ASP A 100 -4.32 7.97 -4.84
CA ASP A 100 -5.61 7.48 -5.30
C ASP A 100 -6.11 6.43 -4.32
N PHE A 101 -7.32 5.93 -4.53
CA PHE A 101 -7.84 4.81 -3.75
C PHE A 101 -8.77 3.95 -4.62
N ILE A 102 -8.92 2.68 -4.21
CA ILE A 102 -9.78 1.70 -4.88
C ILE A 102 -10.70 1.08 -3.83
N VAL A 103 -11.96 0.98 -4.16
CA VAL A 103 -12.98 0.36 -3.31
C VAL A 103 -13.20 -1.10 -3.73
#